data_420f970e501f1edc0e7af73016b7df63
#
_entry.id   420f970e501f1edc0e7af73016b7df63
#
_cell.length_a   1.000
_cell.length_b   1.000
_cell.length_c   1.000
_cell.angle_alpha   90.00
_cell.angle_beta   90.00
_cell.angle_gamma   90.00
#
_symmetry.space_group_name_H-M   'P 1'
#
loop_
_entity.id
_entity.type
_entity.pdbx_description
1 polymer ?
#
loop_
_entity_poly.entity_id
_entity_poly.type
_entity_poly.pdbx_seq_one_letter_code
_entity_poly.pdbx_strand_id
1 'polypeptide(L)'
;IAGLTFKTCTVTINGTAINVWPTGAFAVELKLQLGDTSFLLQAVNEKGAKETQRIFYNYRLPEKEKSLTTNTVAYWRIEPQGDLLVKPGDKLKMTAKALPGAVVQLENGTKFTELPVKDSNGVKGIYQLEYVVKPNDELFTSKPSKLKLLVWADGNDPVEATSRSSFATMPENGLLLQTK
;
A
#
# COMPACT_ATOMS: atom_id res chain seq x y z
N ILE A 1 -17.09 13.98 4.78
CA ILE A 1 -16.98 15.33 4.17
C ILE A 1 -16.63 16.31 5.27
N ALA A 2 -15.64 17.15 5.04
CA ALA A 2 -15.26 18.24 5.93
C ALA A 2 -14.97 19.51 5.11
N GLY A 3 -15.15 20.68 5.75
CA GLY A 3 -14.93 21.95 5.08
C GLY A 3 -14.95 23.13 6.04
N LEU A 4 -14.83 24.31 5.47
CA LEU A 4 -14.88 25.59 6.15
C LEU A 4 -15.93 26.48 5.49
N THR A 5 -16.66 27.21 6.32
CA THR A 5 -17.59 28.28 5.92
C THR A 5 -17.52 29.43 6.92
N PHE A 6 -18.29 30.48 6.74
CA PHE A 6 -18.44 31.48 7.79
C PHE A 6 -19.28 30.92 8.95
N LYS A 7 -18.92 31.27 10.20
CA LYS A 7 -19.57 30.77 11.44
C LYS A 7 -21.08 30.99 11.50
N THR A 8 -21.59 31.98 10.76
CA THR A 8 -23.01 32.34 10.71
C THR A 8 -23.79 31.64 9.61
N CYS A 9 -23.14 30.78 8.82
CA CYS A 9 -23.81 30.03 7.76
C CYS A 9 -24.46 28.76 8.28
N THR A 10 -25.64 28.46 7.76
CA THR A 10 -26.23 27.14 7.86
C THR A 10 -25.74 26.28 6.72
N VAL A 11 -25.23 25.09 7.05
CA VAL A 11 -24.74 24.10 6.05
C VAL A 11 -25.67 22.90 6.02
N THR A 12 -26.05 22.48 4.84
CA THR A 12 -26.86 21.26 4.64
C THR A 12 -26.17 20.31 3.66
N ILE A 13 -26.38 18.99 3.84
CA ILE A 13 -26.04 17.96 2.88
C ILE A 13 -27.32 17.23 2.48
N ASN A 14 -27.64 17.22 1.20
CA ASN A 14 -28.90 16.69 0.66
C ASN A 14 -30.13 17.23 1.44
N GLY A 15 -30.11 18.49 1.83
CA GLY A 15 -31.17 19.13 2.61
C GLY A 15 -31.11 18.88 4.13
N THR A 16 -30.30 17.98 4.63
CA THR A 16 -30.13 17.73 6.06
C THR A 16 -29.10 18.70 6.65
N ALA A 17 -29.47 19.44 7.68
CA ALA A 17 -28.61 20.39 8.37
C ALA A 17 -27.47 19.64 9.08
N ILE A 18 -26.25 20.19 8.98
CA ILE A 18 -25.06 19.69 9.69
C ILE A 18 -24.53 20.76 10.64
N ASN A 19 -23.82 20.31 11.67
CA ASN A 19 -23.25 21.21 12.66
C ASN A 19 -22.07 22.00 12.09
N VAL A 20 -22.11 23.33 12.28
CA VAL A 20 -20.98 24.23 11.97
C VAL A 20 -20.43 24.74 13.30
N TRP A 21 -19.16 24.52 13.55
CA TRP A 21 -18.48 24.98 14.77
C TRP A 21 -18.25 26.50 14.75
N PRO A 22 -17.99 27.11 15.91
CA PRO A 22 -17.74 28.56 16.00
C PRO A 22 -16.58 29.06 15.14
N THR A 23 -15.70 28.18 14.74
CA THR A 23 -14.59 28.46 13.80
C THR A 23 -15.03 28.53 12.34
N GLY A 24 -16.28 28.17 12.02
CA GLY A 24 -16.77 27.99 10.66
C GLY A 24 -16.44 26.60 10.07
N ALA A 25 -15.75 25.75 10.81
CA ALA A 25 -15.49 24.38 10.37
C ALA A 25 -16.75 23.52 10.45
N PHE A 26 -16.86 22.54 9.57
CA PHE A 26 -17.88 21.48 9.65
C PHE A 26 -17.27 20.15 9.23
N ALA A 27 -17.78 19.06 9.78
CA ALA A 27 -17.47 17.70 9.36
C ALA A 27 -18.69 16.80 9.53
N VAL A 28 -18.85 15.85 8.62
CA VAL A 28 -19.92 14.85 8.69
C VAL A 28 -19.41 13.54 8.10
N GLU A 29 -19.74 12.46 8.78
CA GLU A 29 -19.52 11.11 8.29
C GLU A 29 -20.75 10.64 7.51
N LEU A 30 -20.54 10.16 6.30
CA LEU A 30 -21.59 9.69 5.40
C LEU A 30 -21.33 8.25 5.02
N LYS A 31 -22.38 7.43 5.05
CA LYS A 31 -22.30 6.05 4.55
C LYS A 31 -22.41 6.07 3.02
N LEU A 32 -21.37 5.55 2.36
CA LEU A 32 -21.37 5.35 0.92
C LEU A 32 -22.04 4.01 0.58
N GLN A 33 -22.89 4.02 -0.43
CA GLN A 33 -23.38 2.80 -1.08
C GLN A 33 -22.45 2.39 -2.22
N LEU A 34 -22.49 1.12 -2.60
CA LEU A 34 -21.75 0.64 -3.77
C LEU A 34 -22.23 1.37 -5.03
N GLY A 35 -21.28 1.76 -5.87
CA GLY A 35 -21.53 2.50 -7.11
C GLY A 35 -21.33 4.00 -6.95
N ASP A 36 -21.98 4.75 -7.81
CA ASP A 36 -21.89 6.20 -7.86
C ASP A 36 -22.88 6.84 -6.88
N THR A 37 -22.38 7.73 -6.06
CA THR A 37 -23.16 8.49 -5.08
C THR A 37 -22.81 9.96 -5.22
N SER A 38 -23.78 10.85 -5.16
CA SER A 38 -23.54 12.29 -5.11
C SER A 38 -24.22 12.94 -3.91
N PHE A 39 -23.55 13.92 -3.35
CA PHE A 39 -24.05 14.72 -2.25
C PHE A 39 -24.13 16.18 -2.68
N LEU A 40 -25.25 16.81 -2.39
CA LEU A 40 -25.46 18.24 -2.61
C LEU A 40 -25.15 18.97 -1.31
N LEU A 41 -23.98 19.62 -1.26
CA LEU A 41 -23.58 20.50 -0.17
C LEU A 41 -24.08 21.90 -0.46
N GLN A 42 -24.68 22.53 0.54
CA GLN A 42 -25.24 23.88 0.42
C GLN A 42 -24.95 24.67 1.69
N ALA A 43 -24.44 25.89 1.51
CA ALA A 43 -24.27 26.85 2.59
C ALA A 43 -25.15 28.07 2.34
N VAL A 44 -25.81 28.54 3.37
CA VAL A 44 -26.69 29.75 3.32
C VAL A 44 -26.28 30.68 4.44
N ASN A 45 -25.99 31.94 4.14
CA ASN A 45 -25.68 32.95 5.12
C ASN A 45 -26.95 33.65 5.69
N GLU A 46 -26.78 34.50 6.71
CA GLU A 46 -27.86 35.24 7.34
C GLU A 46 -28.64 36.17 6.39
N LYS A 47 -28.03 36.60 5.29
CA LYS A 47 -28.66 37.44 4.27
C LYS A 47 -29.37 36.62 3.19
N GLY A 48 -29.42 35.29 3.33
CA GLY A 48 -30.04 34.39 2.38
C GLY A 48 -29.20 34.10 1.13
N ALA A 49 -27.96 34.60 1.05
CA ALA A 49 -27.05 34.23 -0.04
C ALA A 49 -26.65 32.76 0.09
N LYS A 50 -26.64 32.07 -1.04
CA LYS A 50 -26.54 30.62 -1.12
C LYS A 50 -25.39 30.20 -2.02
N GLU A 51 -24.54 29.29 -1.53
CA GLU A 51 -23.53 28.59 -2.27
C GLU A 51 -23.87 27.09 -2.32
N THR A 52 -23.60 26.46 -3.45
CA THR A 52 -23.96 25.05 -3.65
C THR A 52 -22.84 24.32 -4.36
N GLN A 53 -22.43 23.18 -3.83
CA GLN A 53 -21.44 22.31 -4.40
C GLN A 53 -21.95 20.87 -4.47
N ARG A 54 -21.78 20.20 -5.59
CA ARG A 54 -22.07 18.78 -5.74
C ARG A 54 -20.76 17.98 -5.66
N ILE A 55 -20.72 17.02 -4.76
CA ILE A 55 -19.57 16.15 -4.52
C ILE A 55 -19.93 14.75 -5.01
N PHE A 56 -19.08 14.13 -5.81
CA PHE A 56 -19.29 12.79 -6.36
C PHE A 56 -18.32 11.83 -5.73
N TYR A 57 -18.83 10.65 -5.38
CA TYR A 57 -18.05 9.50 -4.93
C TYR A 57 -18.41 8.29 -5.77
N ASN A 58 -17.40 7.51 -6.16
CA ASN A 58 -17.56 6.20 -6.73
C ASN A 58 -16.98 5.19 -5.74
N TYR A 59 -17.87 4.46 -5.05
CA TYR A 59 -17.46 3.41 -4.12
C TYR A 59 -17.59 2.05 -4.78
N ARG A 60 -16.44 1.40 -4.95
CA ARG A 60 -16.35 0.03 -5.48
C ARG A 60 -15.68 -0.85 -4.46
N LEU A 61 -16.19 -2.06 -4.29
CA LEU A 61 -15.45 -3.08 -3.56
C LEU A 61 -14.15 -3.37 -4.31
N PRO A 62 -13.03 -3.52 -3.61
CA PRO A 62 -11.80 -3.98 -4.25
C PRO A 62 -12.09 -5.31 -4.96
N GLU A 63 -11.68 -5.39 -6.21
CA GLU A 63 -11.81 -6.64 -6.97
C GLU A 63 -11.02 -7.73 -6.22
N LYS A 64 -11.67 -8.88 -5.99
CA LYS A 64 -10.98 -10.01 -5.37
C LYS A 64 -9.83 -10.42 -6.26
N GLU A 65 -8.64 -10.42 -5.71
CA GLU A 65 -7.48 -10.93 -6.41
C GLU A 65 -7.73 -12.37 -6.85
N LYS A 66 -7.36 -12.68 -8.10
CA LYS A 66 -7.44 -14.04 -8.65
C LYS A 66 -6.07 -14.71 -8.57
N SER A 67 -6.05 -16.02 -8.40
CA SER A 67 -4.81 -16.80 -8.51
C SER A 67 -4.25 -16.71 -9.93
N LEU A 68 -2.93 -16.67 -10.07
CA LEU A 68 -2.27 -16.67 -11.37
C LEU A 68 -2.37 -18.07 -11.99
N THR A 69 -2.43 -18.12 -13.31
CA THR A 69 -2.45 -19.34 -14.12
C THR A 69 -1.20 -19.48 -15.00
N THR A 70 -0.33 -18.47 -15.00
CA THR A 70 0.91 -18.44 -15.77
C THR A 70 2.09 -18.18 -14.85
N ASN A 71 3.28 -18.64 -15.24
CA ASN A 71 4.51 -18.40 -14.48
C ASN A 71 4.93 -16.93 -14.62
N THR A 72 4.39 -16.09 -13.75
CA THR A 72 4.65 -14.64 -13.69
C THR A 72 4.68 -14.17 -12.24
N VAL A 73 5.24 -13.00 -12.00
CA VAL A 73 5.19 -12.29 -10.73
C VAL A 73 4.25 -11.11 -10.88
N ALA A 74 3.07 -11.17 -10.27
CA ALA A 74 2.09 -10.07 -10.33
C ALA A 74 2.56 -8.86 -9.52
N TYR A 75 3.11 -9.12 -8.35
CA TYR A 75 3.78 -8.12 -7.51
C TYR A 75 4.77 -8.75 -6.54
N TRP A 76 5.72 -7.94 -6.11
CA TRP A 76 6.62 -8.21 -5.02
C TRP A 76 6.77 -6.95 -4.17
N ARG A 77 6.56 -7.08 -2.87
CA ARG A 77 6.57 -5.99 -1.90
C ARG A 77 7.52 -6.34 -0.77
N ILE A 78 8.25 -5.34 -0.29
CA ILE A 78 9.15 -5.44 0.84
C ILE A 78 8.76 -4.35 1.83
N GLU A 79 8.61 -4.71 3.08
CA GLU A 79 8.29 -3.81 4.19
C GLU A 79 9.44 -3.81 5.20
N PRO A 80 9.89 -2.62 5.66
CA PRO A 80 9.40 -1.26 5.32
C PRO A 80 9.63 -0.89 3.85
N GLN A 81 8.80 0.02 3.31
CA GLN A 81 8.93 0.50 1.93
C GLN A 81 9.96 1.63 1.84
N GLY A 82 10.55 1.80 0.67
CA GLY A 82 11.54 2.84 0.37
C GLY A 82 12.95 2.29 0.31
N ASP A 83 13.89 3.15 -0.06
CA ASP A 83 15.31 2.81 -0.03
C ASP A 83 15.79 2.74 1.41
N LEU A 84 16.42 1.63 1.78
CA LEU A 84 16.74 1.31 3.17
C LEU A 84 18.23 1.11 3.39
N LEU A 85 18.70 1.65 4.49
CA LEU A 85 19.95 1.25 5.10
C LEU A 85 19.65 0.19 6.15
N VAL A 86 20.19 -1.00 5.95
CA VAL A 86 19.94 -2.15 6.81
C VAL A 86 21.18 -2.49 7.65
N LYS A 87 20.94 -3.05 8.81
CA LYS A 87 21.97 -3.56 9.73
C LYS A 87 21.61 -4.97 10.21
N PRO A 88 22.58 -5.75 10.69
CA PRO A 88 22.31 -7.05 11.26
C PRO A 88 21.22 -6.98 12.36
N GLY A 89 20.24 -7.88 12.26
CA GLY A 89 19.09 -7.96 13.14
C GLY A 89 17.84 -7.23 12.62
N ASP A 90 17.93 -6.40 11.61
CA ASP A 90 16.75 -5.78 10.98
C ASP A 90 15.87 -6.85 10.33
N LYS A 91 14.55 -6.64 10.44
CA LYS A 91 13.55 -7.55 9.90
C LYS A 91 12.91 -6.94 8.66
N LEU A 92 12.91 -7.68 7.58
CA LEU A 92 12.24 -7.33 6.34
C LEU A 92 11.10 -8.33 6.10
N LYS A 93 9.87 -7.82 6.01
CA LYS A 93 8.73 -8.64 5.62
C LYS A 93 8.56 -8.52 4.11
N MET A 94 8.59 -9.66 3.43
CA MET A 94 8.47 -9.72 1.99
C MET A 94 7.23 -10.49 1.59
N THR A 95 6.47 -9.96 0.64
CA THR A 95 5.27 -10.61 0.12
C THR A 95 5.31 -10.60 -1.40
N ALA A 96 5.13 -11.74 -2.01
CA ALA A 96 5.06 -11.89 -3.46
C ALA A 96 3.78 -12.60 -3.89
N LYS A 97 3.30 -12.27 -5.08
CA LYS A 97 2.24 -13.01 -5.75
C LYS A 97 2.77 -13.61 -7.02
N ALA A 98 2.78 -14.94 -7.05
CA ALA A 98 3.28 -15.75 -8.16
C ALA A 98 2.33 -16.91 -8.46
N LEU A 99 2.72 -17.78 -9.40
CA LEU A 99 1.95 -19.00 -9.70
C LEU A 99 1.81 -19.87 -8.45
N PRO A 100 0.61 -20.36 -8.11
CA PRO A 100 0.42 -21.30 -6.98
C PRO A 100 1.29 -22.55 -7.13
N GLY A 101 1.92 -22.97 -6.02
CA GLY A 101 2.80 -24.13 -5.99
C GLY A 101 4.21 -23.90 -6.58
N ALA A 102 4.53 -22.69 -7.04
CA ALA A 102 5.87 -22.38 -7.53
C ALA A 102 6.89 -22.33 -6.39
N VAL A 103 8.17 -22.55 -6.72
CA VAL A 103 9.28 -22.28 -5.79
C VAL A 103 9.67 -20.81 -5.94
N VAL A 104 9.46 -20.03 -4.87
CA VAL A 104 9.78 -18.61 -4.81
C VAL A 104 10.93 -18.40 -3.83
N GLN A 105 12.00 -17.75 -4.27
CA GLN A 105 13.18 -17.50 -3.43
C GLN A 105 13.90 -16.21 -3.81
N LEU A 106 14.72 -15.70 -2.89
CA LEU A 106 15.69 -14.66 -3.16
C LEU A 106 16.89 -15.22 -3.92
N GLU A 107 17.70 -14.35 -4.52
CA GLU A 107 18.92 -14.71 -5.26
C GLU A 107 19.95 -15.51 -4.45
N ASN A 108 19.94 -15.36 -3.11
CA ASN A 108 20.78 -16.17 -2.20
C ASN A 108 20.15 -17.53 -1.82
N GLY A 109 19.06 -17.92 -2.48
CA GLY A 109 18.37 -19.20 -2.23
C GLY A 109 17.40 -19.22 -1.06
N THR A 110 17.21 -18.12 -0.34
CA THR A 110 16.24 -18.05 0.77
C THR A 110 14.80 -18.15 0.24
N LYS A 111 14.09 -19.19 0.67
CA LYS A 111 12.76 -19.51 0.14
C LYS A 111 11.64 -18.77 0.85
N PHE A 112 10.63 -18.41 0.10
CA PHE A 112 9.33 -17.95 0.59
C PHE A 112 8.43 -19.15 0.88
N THR A 113 7.47 -18.94 1.78
CA THR A 113 6.41 -19.91 2.06
C THR A 113 5.10 -19.44 1.44
N GLU A 114 4.43 -20.30 0.67
CA GLU A 114 3.08 -20.02 0.17
C GLU A 114 2.10 -19.99 1.34
N LEU A 115 1.33 -18.92 1.46
CA LEU A 115 0.33 -18.78 2.51
C LEU A 115 -0.86 -19.71 2.23
N PRO A 116 -1.41 -20.36 3.26
CA PRO A 116 -2.68 -21.08 3.16
C PRO A 116 -3.79 -20.17 2.65
N VAL A 117 -4.71 -20.72 1.88
CA VAL A 117 -5.83 -19.96 1.27
C VAL A 117 -6.66 -19.17 2.30
N LYS A 118 -6.80 -19.70 3.52
CA LYS A 118 -7.48 -19.02 4.64
C LYS A 118 -6.77 -17.74 5.10
N ASP A 119 -5.44 -17.69 4.98
CA ASP A 119 -4.60 -16.58 5.45
C ASP A 119 -4.29 -15.56 4.33
N SER A 120 -4.74 -15.85 3.10
CA SER A 120 -4.54 -15.05 1.90
C SER A 120 -5.87 -14.58 1.26
N ASN A 121 -6.91 -14.37 2.07
CA ASN A 121 -8.24 -13.92 1.63
C ASN A 121 -8.87 -14.80 0.52
N GLY A 122 -8.57 -16.09 0.51
CA GLY A 122 -9.10 -17.03 -0.48
C GLY A 122 -8.30 -17.11 -1.79
N VAL A 123 -7.12 -16.49 -1.87
CA VAL A 123 -6.27 -16.44 -3.06
C VAL A 123 -5.09 -17.38 -2.90
N LYS A 124 -4.83 -18.23 -3.90
CA LYS A 124 -3.62 -19.05 -3.97
C LYS A 124 -2.46 -18.26 -4.60
N GLY A 125 -1.22 -18.69 -4.33
CA GLY A 125 -0.02 -18.09 -4.93
C GLY A 125 0.43 -16.82 -4.24
N ILE A 126 0.05 -16.60 -2.99
CA ILE A 126 0.58 -15.55 -2.13
C ILE A 126 1.71 -16.14 -1.28
N TYR A 127 2.90 -15.59 -1.42
CA TYR A 127 4.12 -16.06 -0.78
C TYR A 127 4.62 -15.03 0.21
N GLN A 128 5.12 -15.47 1.36
CA GLN A 128 5.64 -14.62 2.42
C GLN A 128 7.01 -15.12 2.90
N LEU A 129 7.88 -14.15 3.24
CA LEU A 129 9.15 -14.36 3.90
C LEU A 129 9.37 -13.25 4.94
N GLU A 130 9.69 -13.65 6.16
CA GLU A 130 10.29 -12.77 7.15
C GLU A 130 11.80 -12.97 7.11
N TYR A 131 12.49 -12.00 6.57
CA TYR A 131 13.95 -12.05 6.44
C TYR A 131 14.60 -11.26 7.57
N VAL A 132 15.54 -11.89 8.28
CA VAL A 132 16.36 -11.21 9.29
C VAL A 132 17.74 -11.00 8.68
N VAL A 133 18.17 -9.76 8.59
CA VAL A 133 19.47 -9.38 8.06
C VAL A 133 20.58 -9.97 8.93
N LYS A 134 21.50 -10.68 8.30
CA LYS A 134 22.63 -11.36 8.99
C LYS A 134 23.89 -10.49 9.01
N PRO A 135 24.83 -10.73 9.93
CA PRO A 135 26.17 -10.20 9.80
C PRO A 135 26.80 -10.70 8.49
N ASN A 136 27.43 -9.81 7.73
CA ASN A 136 28.03 -10.11 6.41
C ASN A 136 27.04 -10.76 5.42
N ASP A 137 25.83 -10.25 5.39
CA ASP A 137 24.76 -10.74 4.54
C ASP A 137 25.07 -10.48 3.06
N GLU A 138 25.10 -11.53 2.24
CA GLU A 138 25.44 -11.45 0.81
C GLU A 138 24.44 -10.63 -0.02
N LEU A 139 23.20 -10.49 0.46
CA LEU A 139 22.17 -9.70 -0.21
C LEU A 139 22.39 -8.19 -0.09
N PHE A 140 23.16 -7.76 0.91
CA PHE A 140 23.30 -6.34 1.23
C PHE A 140 24.78 -5.95 1.24
N THR A 141 25.10 -4.97 0.42
CA THR A 141 26.45 -4.42 0.32
C THR A 141 26.48 -2.96 0.77
N SER A 142 27.66 -2.37 0.92
CA SER A 142 27.81 -0.94 1.21
C SER A 142 27.31 -0.03 0.10
N LYS A 143 27.14 -0.56 -1.11
CA LYS A 143 26.57 0.16 -2.26
C LYS A 143 25.10 -0.20 -2.40
N PRO A 144 24.19 0.79 -2.58
CA PRO A 144 22.79 0.52 -2.81
C PRO A 144 22.59 -0.43 -3.99
N SER A 145 21.92 -1.55 -3.75
CA SER A 145 21.57 -2.56 -4.75
C SER A 145 20.13 -2.99 -4.60
N LYS A 146 19.57 -3.49 -5.67
CA LYS A 146 18.22 -4.06 -5.67
C LYS A 146 18.28 -5.55 -5.45
N LEU A 147 17.33 -6.09 -4.69
CA LEU A 147 17.19 -7.53 -4.49
C LEU A 147 16.48 -8.17 -5.69
N LYS A 148 16.80 -9.43 -5.94
CA LYS A 148 16.15 -10.25 -6.96
C LYS A 148 15.31 -11.35 -6.34
N LEU A 149 14.12 -11.50 -6.87
CA LEU A 149 13.18 -12.59 -6.59
C LEU A 149 13.21 -13.54 -7.79
N LEU A 150 13.36 -14.81 -7.53
CA LEU A 150 13.38 -15.87 -8.53
C LEU A 150 12.18 -16.79 -8.31
N VAL A 151 11.43 -17.07 -9.36
CA VAL A 151 10.23 -17.94 -9.32
C VAL A 151 10.36 -19.06 -10.32
N TRP A 152 10.38 -20.29 -9.84
CA TRP A 152 10.39 -21.50 -10.66
C TRP A 152 9.02 -22.17 -10.62
N ALA A 153 8.51 -22.49 -11.78
CA ALA A 153 7.39 -23.41 -11.96
C ALA A 153 7.87 -24.64 -12.76
N ASP A 154 7.26 -25.78 -12.51
CA ASP A 154 7.66 -27.04 -13.13
C ASP A 154 7.85 -26.92 -14.64
N GLY A 155 9.03 -27.31 -15.12
CA GLY A 155 9.40 -27.36 -16.54
C GLY A 155 9.65 -26.02 -17.23
N ASN A 156 9.70 -24.91 -16.51
CA ASN A 156 9.95 -23.58 -17.07
C ASN A 156 11.24 -22.96 -16.53
N ASP A 157 11.84 -22.04 -17.30
CA ASP A 157 12.88 -21.17 -16.84
C ASP A 157 12.38 -20.26 -15.71
N PRO A 158 13.24 -19.86 -14.77
CA PRO A 158 12.83 -18.99 -13.68
C PRO A 158 12.44 -17.60 -14.18
N VAL A 159 11.36 -17.09 -13.63
CA VAL A 159 10.98 -15.68 -13.81
C VAL A 159 11.67 -14.85 -12.75
N GLU A 160 12.36 -13.80 -13.17
CA GLU A 160 13.02 -12.85 -12.27
C GLU A 160 12.17 -11.59 -12.06
N ALA A 161 12.14 -11.11 -10.82
CA ALA A 161 11.61 -9.80 -10.48
C ALA A 161 12.61 -9.06 -9.60
N THR A 162 12.76 -7.76 -9.85
CA THR A 162 13.68 -6.89 -9.11
C THR A 162 12.89 -6.00 -8.15
N SER A 163 13.41 -5.78 -6.94
CA SER A 163 12.78 -4.88 -5.97
C SER A 163 12.66 -3.46 -6.51
N ARG A 164 11.61 -2.76 -6.10
CA ARG A 164 11.46 -1.33 -6.40
C ARG A 164 12.46 -0.49 -5.63
N SER A 165 12.64 -0.82 -4.36
CA SER A 165 13.56 -0.18 -3.42
C SER A 165 14.97 -0.73 -3.53
N SER A 166 15.95 0.11 -3.21
CA SER A 166 17.35 -0.25 -3.07
C SER A 166 17.71 -0.45 -1.60
N PHE A 167 18.67 -1.32 -1.35
CA PHE A 167 19.12 -1.68 -0.02
C PHE A 167 20.64 -1.55 0.07
N ALA A 168 21.14 -1.02 1.17
CA ALA A 168 22.57 -1.00 1.47
C ALA A 168 22.80 -1.28 2.95
N THR A 169 23.99 -1.79 3.29
CA THR A 169 24.38 -1.92 4.69
C THR A 169 24.78 -0.57 5.26
N MET A 170 24.42 -0.35 6.53
CA MET A 170 24.90 0.80 7.27
C MET A 170 26.41 0.66 7.48
N PRO A 171 27.23 1.70 7.18
CA PRO A 171 28.65 1.65 7.47
C PRO A 171 28.91 1.51 8.97
N GLU A 172 29.96 0.79 9.35
CA GLU A 172 30.29 0.53 10.76
C GLU A 172 30.50 1.82 11.59
N ASN A 173 30.94 2.90 10.97
CA ASN A 173 31.16 4.20 11.61
C ASN A 173 29.92 5.11 11.62
N GLY A 174 28.77 4.65 11.11
CA GLY A 174 27.48 5.34 11.24
C GLY A 174 27.35 6.69 10.54
N LEU A 175 28.38 7.14 9.81
CA LEU A 175 28.39 8.41 9.09
C LEU A 175 28.04 8.19 7.60
N LEU A 176 26.84 8.63 7.21
CA LEU A 176 26.41 8.72 5.81
C LEU A 176 26.05 10.16 5.48
N LEU A 177 26.83 10.76 4.60
CA LEU A 177 26.44 11.99 3.93
C LEU A 177 25.62 11.63 2.69
N GLN A 178 24.30 11.82 2.76
CA GLN A 178 23.45 11.81 1.55
C GLN A 178 23.48 13.20 0.94
N THR A 179 24.14 13.35 -0.20
CA THR A 179 23.95 14.50 -1.09
C THR A 179 22.75 14.19 -1.99
N LYS A 180 21.76 15.10 -1.97
CA LYS A 180 20.64 15.10 -2.92
C LYS A 180 21.10 15.64 -4.25
#